data_914835dc7e49b2c1663ee71dcdb0a00a
#
_entry.id   914835dc7e49b2c1663ee71dcdb0a00a
#
_cell.length_a   1.000
_cell.length_b   1.000
_cell.length_c   1.000
_cell.angle_alpha   90.00
_cell.angle_beta   90.00
_cell.angle_gamma   90.00
#
_symmetry.space_group_name_H-M   'P 1'
#
loop_
_entity.id
_entity.type
_entity.pdbx_description
1 polymer ?
#
loop_
_entity_poly.entity_id
_entity_poly.type
_entity_poly.pdbx_seq_one_letter_code
_entity_poly.pdbx_strand_id
1 'polypeptide(L)'
;MDVFLKNGKGMLLAYDQGFEHGPSADFNERNIDPSFILDIAIKGGFTGVVLHKGIAEKYYSGKVPLIVKLNGKSSLVKGEPISTQVCSVETAVNMGAKGVGYTIYLGSAHENVMLQEFGEIQEEAHEEGIPAIAWIYPRGEAIKNDTSPDIVAYAARAGLEVGADAVKIKYTGDPTSFGWAVKAAGLAKVFMSGGPKAPTDDMFLNQVKGAIDGGATGLAVGRNVWQHEDPLKMASALQEIIFNAREVGTGHQSAVAH
;
A
#
# COMPACT_ATOMS: atom_id res chain seq x y z
N MET A 1 -12.07 -6.31 -2.57
CA MET A 1 -10.59 -6.57 -2.47
C MET A 1 -10.12 -7.80 -3.25
N ASP A 2 -10.95 -8.79 -3.48
CA ASP A 2 -10.55 -10.11 -4.02
C ASP A 2 -9.81 -10.07 -5.36
N VAL A 3 -10.13 -9.09 -6.21
CA VAL A 3 -9.45 -8.87 -7.50
C VAL A 3 -7.93 -8.62 -7.35
N PHE A 4 -7.48 -8.15 -6.19
CA PHE A 4 -6.09 -7.88 -5.85
C PHE A 4 -5.43 -9.00 -5.05
N LEU A 5 -6.10 -10.13 -4.87
CA LEU A 5 -5.61 -11.24 -4.05
C LEU A 5 -5.50 -12.53 -4.85
N LYS A 6 -4.45 -13.30 -4.56
CA LYS A 6 -4.25 -14.67 -4.99
C LYS A 6 -4.07 -15.52 -3.75
N ASN A 7 -4.97 -16.50 -3.54
CA ASN A 7 -4.99 -17.32 -2.32
C ASN A 7 -5.01 -16.47 -1.02
N GLY A 8 -5.82 -15.40 -1.00
CA GLY A 8 -5.93 -14.50 0.15
C GLY A 8 -4.76 -13.55 0.38
N LYS A 9 -3.74 -13.56 -0.47
CA LYS A 9 -2.54 -12.71 -0.39
C LYS A 9 -2.42 -11.78 -1.60
N GLY A 10 -1.81 -10.60 -1.41
CA GLY A 10 -1.64 -9.61 -2.46
C GLY A 10 -0.22 -9.05 -2.58
N MET A 11 0.21 -8.78 -3.80
CA MET A 11 1.47 -8.14 -4.11
C MET A 11 1.22 -6.99 -5.10
N LEU A 12 1.24 -5.76 -4.59
CA LEU A 12 0.91 -4.55 -5.35
C LEU A 12 2.20 -3.81 -5.75
N LEU A 13 2.34 -3.47 -7.03
CA LEU A 13 3.43 -2.62 -7.49
C LEU A 13 2.99 -1.16 -7.47
N ALA A 14 3.64 -0.34 -6.64
CA ALA A 14 3.34 1.07 -6.48
C ALA A 14 4.29 1.95 -7.30
N TYR A 15 3.72 2.78 -8.17
CA TYR A 15 4.43 3.78 -8.96
C TYR A 15 3.74 5.15 -8.83
N ASP A 16 3.45 5.53 -7.60
CA ASP A 16 2.81 6.80 -7.22
C ASP A 16 3.81 7.82 -6.62
N GLN A 17 5.11 7.49 -6.58
CA GLN A 17 6.15 8.32 -5.97
C GLN A 17 6.55 9.53 -6.82
N GLY A 18 6.34 9.51 -8.13
CA GLY A 18 6.77 10.58 -9.03
C GLY A 18 6.14 11.93 -8.73
N PHE A 19 4.91 11.94 -8.24
CA PHE A 19 4.26 13.17 -7.81
C PHE A 19 4.87 13.72 -6.51
N GLU A 20 5.04 12.86 -5.51
CA GLU A 20 5.56 13.30 -4.20
C GLU A 20 7.06 13.62 -4.24
N HIS A 21 7.85 12.79 -4.91
CA HIS A 21 9.31 12.90 -4.88
C HIS A 21 9.88 13.66 -6.09
N GLY A 22 9.12 13.75 -7.18
CA GLY A 22 9.59 14.27 -8.46
C GLY A 22 10.58 13.31 -9.13
N PRO A 23 10.98 13.59 -10.38
CA PRO A 23 11.99 12.84 -11.11
C PRO A 23 13.39 13.22 -10.63
N SER A 24 13.73 12.88 -9.40
CA SER A 24 14.98 13.23 -8.72
C SER A 24 15.78 11.94 -8.40
N ALA A 25 16.41 11.86 -7.21
CA ALA A 25 17.27 10.75 -6.83
C ALA A 25 16.60 9.35 -6.87
N ASP A 26 15.28 9.27 -6.81
CA ASP A 26 14.55 8.00 -6.89
C ASP A 26 14.40 7.46 -8.34
N PHE A 27 14.63 8.32 -9.36
CA PHE A 27 14.41 8.00 -10.76
C PHE A 27 15.71 8.01 -11.58
N ASN A 28 15.76 7.16 -12.59
CA ASN A 28 16.81 7.09 -13.60
C ASN A 28 16.17 6.91 -14.99
N GLU A 29 16.99 6.88 -16.05
CA GLU A 29 16.50 6.76 -17.44
C GLU A 29 15.61 5.53 -17.68
N ARG A 30 15.82 4.44 -16.94
CA ARG A 30 15.03 3.21 -17.09
C ARG A 30 13.70 3.28 -16.37
N ASN A 31 13.71 3.67 -15.09
CA ASN A 31 12.53 3.62 -14.24
C ASN A 31 11.66 4.89 -14.29
N ILE A 32 12.10 5.92 -15.02
CA ILE A 32 11.29 7.11 -15.32
C ILE A 32 10.20 6.79 -16.36
N ASP A 33 10.38 5.75 -17.16
CA ASP A 33 9.39 5.31 -18.15
C ASP A 33 8.31 4.44 -17.48
N PRO A 34 7.03 4.88 -17.46
CA PRO A 34 5.94 4.09 -16.90
C PRO A 34 5.74 2.73 -17.58
N SER A 35 6.10 2.61 -18.87
CA SER A 35 5.98 1.35 -19.62
C SER A 35 6.87 0.26 -19.03
N PHE A 36 8.09 0.62 -18.59
CA PHE A 36 8.99 -0.28 -17.89
C PHE A 36 8.39 -0.82 -16.58
N ILE A 37 7.72 0.06 -15.84
CA ILE A 37 7.07 -0.33 -14.57
C ILE A 37 5.88 -1.27 -14.80
N LEU A 38 5.07 -0.99 -15.82
CA LEU A 38 3.95 -1.85 -16.20
C LEU A 38 4.43 -3.22 -16.68
N ASP A 39 5.54 -3.27 -17.40
CA ASP A 39 6.20 -4.52 -17.78
C ASP A 39 6.65 -5.34 -16.57
N ILE A 40 7.21 -4.70 -15.55
CA ILE A 40 7.54 -5.36 -14.28
C ILE A 40 6.27 -5.91 -13.61
N ALA A 41 5.20 -5.11 -13.55
CA ALA A 41 3.95 -5.55 -12.92
C ALA A 41 3.39 -6.81 -13.60
N ILE A 42 3.40 -6.86 -14.94
CA ILE A 42 2.90 -7.97 -15.73
C ILE A 42 3.82 -9.20 -15.59
N LYS A 43 5.11 -9.05 -15.91
CA LYS A 43 6.07 -10.15 -15.94
C LYS A 43 6.43 -10.66 -14.55
N GLY A 44 6.42 -9.76 -13.55
CA GLY A 44 6.67 -10.07 -12.15
C GLY A 44 5.46 -10.63 -11.40
N GLY A 45 4.31 -10.86 -12.09
CA GLY A 45 3.13 -11.49 -11.50
C GLY A 45 2.53 -10.72 -10.33
N PHE A 46 2.56 -9.39 -10.37
CA PHE A 46 1.90 -8.55 -9.38
C PHE A 46 0.38 -8.69 -9.48
N THR A 47 -0.29 -8.70 -8.34
CA THR A 47 -1.75 -8.82 -8.27
C THR A 47 -2.47 -7.48 -8.49
N GLY A 48 -1.73 -6.38 -8.51
CA GLY A 48 -2.24 -5.05 -8.81
C GLY A 48 -1.12 -4.04 -9.03
N VAL A 49 -1.45 -2.95 -9.70
CA VAL A 49 -0.56 -1.80 -9.91
C VAL A 49 -1.22 -0.53 -9.42
N VAL A 50 -0.44 0.33 -8.75
CA VAL A 50 -0.91 1.62 -8.21
C VAL A 50 -0.31 2.74 -9.04
N LEU A 51 -1.16 3.55 -9.65
CA LEU A 51 -0.79 4.66 -10.52
C LEU A 51 -1.58 5.93 -10.16
N HIS A 52 -0.98 7.11 -10.39
CA HIS A 52 -1.76 8.35 -10.49
C HIS A 52 -2.50 8.44 -11.84
N LYS A 53 -3.59 9.22 -11.88
CA LYS A 53 -4.49 9.29 -13.04
C LYS A 53 -3.77 9.59 -14.35
N GLY A 54 -2.82 10.53 -14.38
CA GLY A 54 -2.13 10.90 -15.61
C GLY A 54 -1.24 9.80 -16.19
N ILE A 55 -0.67 8.94 -15.32
CA ILE A 55 0.05 7.74 -15.74
C ILE A 55 -0.93 6.66 -16.20
N ALA A 56 -2.00 6.44 -15.42
CA ALA A 56 -3.03 5.47 -15.76
C ALA A 56 -3.66 5.77 -17.13
N GLU A 57 -4.09 7.00 -17.35
CA GLU A 57 -4.74 7.46 -18.57
C GLU A 57 -3.86 7.24 -19.83
N LYS A 58 -2.55 7.45 -19.72
CA LYS A 58 -1.63 7.43 -20.87
C LYS A 58 -0.96 6.07 -21.12
N TYR A 59 -0.77 5.25 -20.09
CA TYR A 59 0.08 4.06 -20.16
C TYR A 59 -0.60 2.77 -19.73
N TYR A 60 -1.72 2.82 -19.00
CA TYR A 60 -2.36 1.60 -18.50
C TYR A 60 -2.99 0.77 -19.63
N SER A 61 -2.68 -0.52 -19.67
CA SER A 61 -3.08 -1.43 -20.75
C SER A 61 -4.13 -2.48 -20.36
N GLY A 62 -4.65 -2.44 -19.13
CA GLY A 62 -5.65 -3.40 -18.67
C GLY A 62 -5.12 -4.79 -18.26
N LYS A 63 -3.81 -5.03 -18.31
CA LYS A 63 -3.23 -6.38 -18.11
C LYS A 63 -3.03 -6.78 -16.64
N VAL A 64 -3.03 -5.82 -15.73
CA VAL A 64 -2.90 -6.03 -14.26
C VAL A 64 -3.97 -5.18 -13.58
N PRO A 65 -4.68 -5.65 -12.54
CA PRO A 65 -5.69 -4.84 -11.86
C PRO A 65 -5.14 -3.48 -11.41
N LEU A 66 -5.86 -2.40 -11.75
CA LEU A 66 -5.46 -1.02 -11.48
C LEU A 66 -6.05 -0.51 -10.17
N ILE A 67 -5.22 0.10 -9.36
CA ILE A 67 -5.59 0.99 -8.26
C ILE A 67 -5.18 2.41 -8.67
N VAL A 68 -6.14 3.33 -8.75
CA VAL A 68 -5.82 4.74 -9.00
C VAL A 68 -5.60 5.43 -7.65
N LYS A 69 -4.43 6.06 -7.52
CA LYS A 69 -4.12 6.92 -6.37
C LYS A 69 -4.79 8.27 -6.56
N LEU A 70 -5.79 8.57 -5.72
CA LEU A 70 -6.67 9.72 -5.91
C LEU A 70 -6.07 11.04 -5.44
N ASN A 71 -5.14 11.00 -4.48
CA ASN A 71 -4.53 12.21 -3.92
C ASN A 71 -3.01 12.19 -3.99
N GLY A 72 -2.41 13.37 -3.88
CA GLY A 72 -0.97 13.53 -3.91
C GLY A 72 -0.53 14.89 -3.39
N LYS A 73 0.75 15.01 -3.13
CA LYS A 73 1.42 16.26 -2.78
C LYS A 73 2.81 16.30 -3.39
N SER A 74 3.38 17.50 -3.56
CA SER A 74 4.80 17.62 -3.85
C SER A 74 5.62 17.71 -2.55
N SER A 75 6.91 17.41 -2.64
CA SER A 75 7.86 17.63 -1.54
C SER A 75 8.47 19.03 -1.52
N LEU A 76 8.04 19.89 -2.45
CA LEU A 76 8.54 21.26 -2.57
C LEU A 76 8.00 22.19 -1.48
N VAL A 77 6.72 21.98 -1.09
CA VAL A 77 6.11 22.72 0.01
C VAL A 77 6.53 22.10 1.34
N LYS A 78 7.02 22.93 2.25
CA LYS A 78 7.41 22.55 3.61
C LYS A 78 6.27 22.82 4.57
N GLY A 79 6.33 22.22 5.76
CA GLY A 79 5.35 22.35 6.83
C GLY A 79 4.56 21.06 7.03
N GLU A 80 3.39 21.18 7.66
CA GLU A 80 2.53 20.06 7.96
C GLU A 80 2.05 19.36 6.68
N PRO A 81 2.15 18.03 6.61
CA PRO A 81 1.82 17.31 5.39
C PRO A 81 0.31 17.27 5.16
N ILE A 82 -0.09 17.64 3.95
CA ILE A 82 -1.42 17.45 3.41
C ILE A 82 -1.31 16.85 2.02
N SER A 83 -2.20 15.94 1.68
CA SER A 83 -2.28 15.32 0.35
C SER A 83 -3.67 15.57 -0.20
N THR A 84 -3.77 16.39 -1.23
CA THR A 84 -5.04 16.87 -1.79
C THR A 84 -5.54 15.92 -2.86
N GLN A 85 -6.85 15.73 -2.95
CA GLN A 85 -7.49 14.96 -4.01
C GLN A 85 -7.24 15.60 -5.39
N VAL A 86 -6.79 14.79 -6.35
CA VAL A 86 -6.48 15.19 -7.74
C VAL A 86 -7.20 14.33 -8.78
N CYS A 87 -7.97 13.35 -8.34
CA CYS A 87 -8.77 12.46 -9.18
C CYS A 87 -10.03 12.04 -8.43
N SER A 88 -11.19 12.10 -9.07
CA SER A 88 -12.45 11.57 -8.51
C SER A 88 -12.53 10.05 -8.66
N VAL A 89 -13.39 9.41 -7.87
CA VAL A 89 -13.68 7.97 -7.99
C VAL A 89 -14.27 7.67 -9.36
N GLU A 90 -15.24 8.45 -9.84
CA GLU A 90 -15.82 8.31 -11.17
C GLU A 90 -14.76 8.31 -12.27
N THR A 91 -13.81 9.27 -12.23
CA THR A 91 -12.71 9.31 -13.21
C THR A 91 -11.84 8.05 -13.14
N ALA A 92 -11.56 7.55 -11.94
CA ALA A 92 -10.78 6.33 -11.76
C ALA A 92 -11.50 5.10 -12.33
N VAL A 93 -12.80 4.97 -12.08
CA VAL A 93 -13.65 3.89 -12.61
C VAL A 93 -13.69 3.92 -14.14
N ASN A 94 -13.86 5.11 -14.73
CA ASN A 94 -13.84 5.30 -16.18
C ASN A 94 -12.51 4.90 -16.84
N MET A 95 -11.39 4.94 -16.11
CA MET A 95 -10.09 4.42 -16.55
C MET A 95 -9.93 2.91 -16.35
N GLY A 96 -10.95 2.22 -15.82
CA GLY A 96 -10.93 0.79 -15.56
C GLY A 96 -10.31 0.40 -14.22
N ALA A 97 -10.21 1.33 -13.26
CA ALA A 97 -9.76 1.04 -11.92
C ALA A 97 -10.62 -0.06 -11.27
N LYS A 98 -9.95 -0.94 -10.54
CA LYS A 98 -10.56 -2.00 -9.73
C LYS A 98 -10.51 -1.69 -8.24
N GLY A 99 -9.97 -0.53 -7.89
CA GLY A 99 -9.90 0.03 -6.55
C GLY A 99 -9.29 1.42 -6.59
N VAL A 100 -9.47 2.15 -5.54
CA VAL A 100 -8.89 3.49 -5.35
C VAL A 100 -8.02 3.53 -4.11
N GLY A 101 -7.01 4.39 -4.13
CA GLY A 101 -6.10 4.59 -3.02
C GLY A 101 -6.02 6.06 -2.61
N TYR A 102 -5.95 6.31 -1.32
CA TYR A 102 -5.89 7.66 -0.76
C TYR A 102 -4.91 7.71 0.41
N THR A 103 -4.06 8.75 0.46
CA THR A 103 -3.10 8.94 1.56
C THR A 103 -3.69 9.81 2.64
N ILE A 104 -3.57 9.34 3.89
CA ILE A 104 -3.89 10.08 5.10
C ILE A 104 -2.61 10.22 5.91
N TYR A 105 -2.19 11.46 6.20
CA TYR A 105 -1.11 11.75 7.13
C TYR A 105 -1.69 11.93 8.53
N LEU A 106 -1.83 10.82 9.25
CA LEU A 106 -2.35 10.81 10.61
C LEU A 106 -1.35 11.51 11.56
N GLY A 107 -1.83 12.44 12.38
CA GLY A 107 -0.99 13.29 13.23
C GLY A 107 -0.54 14.59 12.59
N SER A 108 -0.93 14.84 11.34
CA SER A 108 -0.79 16.16 10.69
C SER A 108 -1.85 17.14 11.22
N ALA A 109 -1.53 18.43 11.28
CA ALA A 109 -2.50 19.48 11.56
C ALA A 109 -3.67 19.54 10.56
N HIS A 110 -3.56 18.81 9.44
CA HIS A 110 -4.57 18.73 8.38
C HIS A 110 -5.25 17.35 8.28
N GLU A 111 -5.06 16.49 9.29
CA GLU A 111 -5.62 15.12 9.22
C GLU A 111 -7.14 15.09 9.10
N ASN A 112 -7.84 16.07 9.74
CA ASN A 112 -9.28 16.17 9.70
C ASN A 112 -9.83 16.32 8.28
N VAL A 113 -9.15 17.09 7.43
CA VAL A 113 -9.54 17.26 6.02
C VAL A 113 -9.35 15.94 5.27
N MET A 114 -8.21 15.28 5.44
CA MET A 114 -7.91 14.02 4.75
C MET A 114 -8.80 12.87 5.21
N LEU A 115 -9.18 12.84 6.49
CA LEU A 115 -10.13 11.86 7.03
C LEU A 115 -11.53 12.06 6.47
N GLN A 116 -12.00 13.31 6.37
CA GLN A 116 -13.29 13.64 5.78
C GLN A 116 -13.32 13.26 4.30
N GLU A 117 -12.33 13.72 3.50
CA GLU A 117 -12.24 13.39 2.07
C GLU A 117 -12.21 11.87 1.84
N PHE A 118 -11.47 11.13 2.69
CA PHE A 118 -11.44 9.67 2.57
C PHE A 118 -12.79 9.02 2.85
N GLY A 119 -13.56 9.52 3.83
CA GLY A 119 -14.91 9.04 4.11
C GLY A 119 -15.82 9.19 2.89
N GLU A 120 -15.82 10.36 2.27
CA GLU A 120 -16.58 10.63 1.05
C GLU A 120 -16.14 9.73 -0.13
N ILE A 121 -14.84 9.57 -0.33
CA ILE A 121 -14.26 8.68 -1.35
C ILE A 121 -14.64 7.22 -1.10
N GLN A 122 -14.67 6.79 0.14
CA GLN A 122 -15.02 5.41 0.49
C GLN A 122 -16.49 5.12 0.17
N GLU A 123 -17.40 6.03 0.46
CA GLU A 123 -18.81 5.92 0.11
C GLU A 123 -18.98 5.85 -1.42
N GLU A 124 -18.40 6.80 -2.17
CA GLU A 124 -18.43 6.80 -3.65
C GLU A 124 -17.84 5.51 -4.25
N ALA A 125 -16.71 5.02 -3.72
CA ALA A 125 -16.08 3.80 -4.21
C ALA A 125 -16.96 2.56 -3.98
N HIS A 126 -17.67 2.50 -2.86
CA HIS A 126 -18.60 1.42 -2.57
C HIS A 126 -19.86 1.48 -3.46
N GLU A 127 -20.36 2.68 -3.78
CA GLU A 127 -21.45 2.86 -4.77
C GLU A 127 -21.03 2.34 -6.16
N GLU A 128 -19.77 2.53 -6.54
CA GLU A 128 -19.19 2.00 -7.79
C GLU A 128 -18.76 0.51 -7.69
N GLY A 129 -18.93 -0.13 -6.53
CA GLY A 129 -18.59 -1.53 -6.29
C GLY A 129 -17.10 -1.84 -6.28
N ILE A 130 -16.25 -0.86 -5.99
CA ILE A 130 -14.80 -1.01 -5.88
C ILE A 130 -14.28 -0.68 -4.47
N PRO A 131 -13.19 -1.31 -4.01
CA PRO A 131 -12.63 -1.04 -2.70
C PRO A 131 -11.88 0.30 -2.62
N ALA A 132 -11.95 0.92 -1.43
CA ALA A 132 -11.16 2.06 -1.03
C ALA A 132 -10.01 1.64 -0.10
N ILE A 133 -8.79 1.97 -0.45
CA ILE A 133 -7.57 1.59 0.27
C ILE A 133 -6.95 2.84 0.90
N ALA A 134 -6.76 2.84 2.21
CA ALA A 134 -6.11 3.93 2.92
C ALA A 134 -4.60 3.71 3.03
N TRP A 135 -3.80 4.61 2.45
CA TRP A 135 -2.37 4.73 2.76
C TRP A 135 -2.23 5.58 4.03
N ILE A 136 -2.17 4.96 5.19
CA ILE A 136 -2.09 5.71 6.45
C ILE A 136 -0.63 5.80 6.90
N TYR A 137 -0.12 7.01 6.80
CA TYR A 137 1.25 7.32 7.19
C TYR A 137 1.22 8.32 8.34
N PRO A 138 1.51 7.90 9.57
CA PRO A 138 1.69 8.84 10.68
C PRO A 138 2.81 9.83 10.35
N ARG A 139 2.45 11.11 10.19
CA ARG A 139 3.37 12.22 9.88
C ARG A 139 2.81 13.52 10.39
N GLY A 140 3.67 14.41 10.81
CA GLY A 140 3.35 15.73 11.35
C GLY A 140 4.23 16.05 12.54
N GLU A 141 4.17 17.24 13.08
CA GLU A 141 4.97 17.66 14.23
C GLU A 141 4.73 16.77 15.48
N ALA A 142 3.52 16.23 15.62
CA ALA A 142 3.17 15.36 16.74
C ALA A 142 3.84 13.98 16.67
N ILE A 143 4.30 13.54 15.50
CA ILE A 143 4.80 12.19 15.27
C ILE A 143 6.32 12.15 15.33
N LYS A 144 6.86 11.59 16.42
CA LYS A 144 8.31 11.46 16.64
C LYS A 144 8.90 10.20 15.97
N ASN A 145 8.14 9.11 15.94
CA ASN A 145 8.53 7.84 15.34
C ASN A 145 7.34 7.19 14.65
N ASP A 146 7.33 7.25 13.33
CA ASP A 146 6.25 6.76 12.48
C ASP A 146 6.25 5.24 12.24
N THR A 147 7.20 4.53 12.86
CA THR A 147 7.29 3.06 12.88
C THR A 147 7.10 2.47 14.26
N SER A 148 6.86 3.29 15.29
CA SER A 148 6.62 2.74 16.63
C SER A 148 5.35 1.88 16.65
N PRO A 149 5.34 0.74 17.37
CA PRO A 149 4.23 -0.21 17.38
C PRO A 149 2.88 0.42 17.67
N ASP A 150 2.80 1.29 18.67
CA ASP A 150 1.56 1.94 19.08
C ASP A 150 1.00 2.87 17.98
N ILE A 151 1.88 3.63 17.33
CA ILE A 151 1.50 4.56 16.26
C ILE A 151 1.06 3.82 15.00
N VAL A 152 1.74 2.72 14.65
CA VAL A 152 1.36 1.88 13.50
C VAL A 152 0.02 1.17 13.77
N ALA A 153 -0.18 0.65 14.99
CA ALA A 153 -1.46 0.05 15.38
C ALA A 153 -2.60 1.08 15.40
N TYR A 154 -2.31 2.31 15.87
CA TYR A 154 -3.28 3.41 15.83
C TYR A 154 -3.67 3.74 14.37
N ALA A 155 -2.69 3.85 13.47
CA ALA A 155 -2.94 4.08 12.04
C ALA A 155 -3.81 2.98 11.42
N ALA A 156 -3.50 1.70 11.72
CA ALA A 156 -4.29 0.57 11.26
C ALA A 156 -5.74 0.63 11.75
N ARG A 157 -5.95 0.97 13.02
CA ARG A 157 -7.28 1.12 13.61
C ARG A 157 -8.04 2.31 13.04
N ALA A 158 -7.40 3.46 12.87
CA ALA A 158 -8.01 4.62 12.24
C ALA A 158 -8.53 4.28 10.84
N GLY A 159 -7.75 3.52 10.04
CA GLY A 159 -8.19 3.06 8.72
C GLY A 159 -9.46 2.21 8.76
N LEU A 160 -9.57 1.29 9.73
CA LEU A 160 -10.79 0.52 9.93
C LEU A 160 -11.98 1.42 10.27
N GLU A 161 -11.79 2.38 11.20
CA GLU A 161 -12.88 3.24 11.69
C GLU A 161 -13.41 4.20 10.61
N VAL A 162 -12.57 4.60 9.64
CA VAL A 162 -13.01 5.41 8.50
C VAL A 162 -13.49 4.58 7.31
N GLY A 163 -13.67 3.26 7.49
CA GLY A 163 -14.30 2.37 6.51
C GLY A 163 -13.37 1.83 5.41
N ALA A 164 -12.04 1.89 5.57
CA ALA A 164 -11.14 1.35 4.56
C ALA A 164 -11.27 -0.17 4.41
N ASP A 165 -11.38 -0.67 3.16
CA ASP A 165 -11.33 -2.10 2.84
C ASP A 165 -9.94 -2.69 3.06
N ALA A 166 -8.92 -1.85 2.89
CA ALA A 166 -7.55 -2.20 3.17
C ALA A 166 -6.75 -0.99 3.67
N VAL A 167 -5.75 -1.26 4.48
CA VAL A 167 -4.79 -0.26 4.95
C VAL A 167 -3.39 -0.60 4.49
N LYS A 168 -2.64 0.41 4.02
CA LYS A 168 -1.21 0.30 3.76
C LYS A 168 -0.47 1.04 4.86
N ILE A 169 0.27 0.31 5.68
CA ILE A 169 0.96 0.80 6.87
C ILE A 169 2.44 0.42 6.87
N LYS A 170 3.23 1.09 7.69
CA LYS A 170 4.65 0.79 7.85
C LYS A 170 4.86 -0.47 8.68
N TYR A 171 5.96 -1.18 8.41
CA TYR A 171 6.39 -2.29 9.24
C TYR A 171 7.06 -1.77 10.52
N THR A 172 6.73 -2.36 11.65
CA THR A 172 7.24 -1.97 12.97
C THR A 172 8.65 -2.49 13.28
N GLY A 173 9.19 -3.35 12.40
CA GLY A 173 10.51 -3.97 12.59
C GLY A 173 10.49 -5.34 13.28
N ASP A 174 9.35 -5.75 13.82
CA ASP A 174 9.14 -6.99 14.54
C ASP A 174 7.79 -7.62 14.21
N PRO A 175 7.71 -8.96 13.93
CA PRO A 175 6.46 -9.63 13.55
C PRO A 175 5.38 -9.57 14.63
N THR A 176 5.75 -9.64 15.91
CA THR A 176 4.81 -9.66 17.03
C THR A 176 4.08 -8.32 17.17
N SER A 177 4.85 -7.25 17.19
CA SER A 177 4.30 -5.88 17.28
C SER A 177 3.52 -5.50 16.01
N PHE A 178 3.96 -5.96 14.83
CA PHE A 178 3.20 -5.78 13.60
C PHE A 178 1.90 -6.57 13.62
N GLY A 179 1.90 -7.78 14.20
CA GLY A 179 0.70 -8.60 14.41
C GLY A 179 -0.35 -7.90 15.26
N TRP A 180 0.06 -7.04 16.20
CA TRP A 180 -0.87 -6.20 16.94
C TRP A 180 -1.54 -5.16 16.04
N ALA A 181 -0.79 -4.50 15.15
CA ALA A 181 -1.35 -3.58 14.17
C ALA A 181 -2.32 -4.27 13.19
N VAL A 182 -1.98 -5.50 12.77
CA VAL A 182 -2.89 -6.33 11.95
C VAL A 182 -4.20 -6.62 12.69
N LYS A 183 -4.15 -6.97 13.97
CA LYS A 183 -5.36 -7.16 14.80
C LYS A 183 -6.16 -5.87 14.95
N ALA A 184 -5.49 -4.74 15.10
CA ALA A 184 -6.13 -3.43 15.23
C ALA A 184 -6.91 -3.04 13.97
N ALA A 185 -6.45 -3.47 12.78
CA ALA A 185 -7.15 -3.27 11.51
C ALA A 185 -8.44 -4.10 11.38
N GLY A 186 -8.71 -5.05 12.28
CA GLY A 186 -9.94 -5.87 12.26
C GLY A 186 -10.11 -6.66 10.97
N LEU A 187 -11.18 -6.39 10.22
CA LEU A 187 -11.47 -7.06 8.94
C LEU A 187 -10.84 -6.37 7.73
N ALA A 188 -10.32 -5.14 7.87
CA ALA A 188 -9.60 -4.47 6.81
C ALA A 188 -8.31 -5.25 6.46
N LYS A 189 -8.03 -5.39 5.16
CA LYS A 189 -6.82 -6.07 4.70
C LYS A 189 -5.59 -5.21 4.98
N VAL A 190 -4.50 -5.82 5.46
CA VAL A 190 -3.28 -5.09 5.80
C VAL A 190 -2.19 -5.33 4.78
N PHE A 191 -1.74 -4.28 4.10
CA PHE A 191 -0.58 -4.29 3.21
C PHE A 191 0.59 -3.58 3.88
N MET A 192 1.72 -4.27 3.96
CA MET A 192 2.97 -3.63 4.37
C MET A 192 3.39 -2.62 3.30
N SER A 193 3.79 -1.43 3.72
CA SER A 193 4.45 -0.44 2.85
C SER A 193 5.90 -0.83 2.60
N GLY A 194 6.31 -0.90 1.32
CA GLY A 194 7.68 -1.25 0.95
C GLY A 194 8.75 -0.21 1.33
N GLY A 195 8.36 1.01 1.67
CA GLY A 195 9.30 2.05 2.11
C GLY A 195 10.32 2.52 1.06
N PRO A 196 11.38 3.25 1.49
CA PRO A 196 12.52 3.56 0.65
C PRO A 196 13.27 2.29 0.25
N LYS A 197 14.17 2.39 -0.76
CA LYS A 197 15.04 1.27 -1.12
C LYS A 197 15.91 0.89 0.07
N ALA A 198 15.85 -0.39 0.46
CA ALA A 198 16.68 -0.91 1.55
C ALA A 198 18.17 -1.01 1.12
N PRO A 199 19.09 -0.97 2.07
CA PRO A 199 20.52 -1.09 1.77
C PRO A 199 20.89 -2.42 1.10
N THR A 200 20.21 -3.52 1.43
CA THR A 200 20.41 -4.85 0.83
C THR A 200 19.07 -5.55 0.59
N ASP A 201 19.06 -6.48 -0.37
CA ASP A 201 17.88 -7.29 -0.67
C ASP A 201 17.46 -8.13 0.54
N ASP A 202 18.42 -8.74 1.24
CA ASP A 202 18.14 -9.56 2.43
C ASP A 202 17.44 -8.76 3.53
N MET A 203 17.85 -7.51 3.76
CA MET A 203 17.18 -6.66 4.75
C MET A 203 15.73 -6.41 4.35
N PHE A 204 15.46 -6.13 3.08
CA PHE A 204 14.10 -5.91 2.60
C PHE A 204 13.26 -7.19 2.64
N LEU A 205 13.78 -8.29 2.14
CA LEU A 205 13.08 -9.59 2.13
C LEU A 205 12.76 -10.08 3.56
N ASN A 206 13.68 -9.86 4.52
CA ASN A 206 13.43 -10.16 5.94
C ASN A 206 12.32 -9.29 6.54
N GLN A 207 12.22 -7.99 6.17
CA GLN A 207 11.11 -7.15 6.59
C GLN A 207 9.78 -7.64 6.03
N VAL A 208 9.75 -8.01 4.75
CA VAL A 208 8.55 -8.56 4.11
C VAL A 208 8.13 -9.86 4.77
N LYS A 209 9.09 -10.77 4.99
CA LYS A 209 8.84 -12.04 5.71
C LYS A 209 8.26 -11.77 7.10
N GLY A 210 8.87 -10.87 7.86
CA GLY A 210 8.38 -10.51 9.19
C GLY A 210 6.96 -9.92 9.18
N ALA A 211 6.61 -9.12 8.18
CA ALA A 211 5.25 -8.60 8.04
C ALA A 211 4.24 -9.69 7.69
N ILE A 212 4.60 -10.63 6.80
CA ILE A 212 3.74 -11.78 6.44
C ILE A 212 3.57 -12.70 7.65
N ASP A 213 4.65 -13.01 8.38
CA ASP A 213 4.62 -13.80 9.63
C ASP A 213 3.74 -13.10 10.70
N GLY A 214 3.74 -11.75 10.75
CA GLY A 214 2.87 -10.92 11.58
C GLY A 214 1.41 -10.85 11.10
N GLY A 215 1.05 -11.52 10.01
CA GLY A 215 -0.33 -11.64 9.53
C GLY A 215 -0.72 -10.65 8.44
N ALA A 216 0.22 -9.91 7.83
CA ALA A 216 -0.12 -9.07 6.68
C ALA A 216 -0.83 -9.85 5.57
N THR A 217 -1.82 -9.21 4.95
CA THR A 217 -2.43 -9.71 3.72
C THR A 217 -1.46 -9.69 2.55
N GLY A 218 -0.52 -8.74 2.56
CA GLY A 218 0.46 -8.64 1.49
C GLY A 218 1.36 -7.43 1.57
N LEU A 219 1.91 -7.08 0.42
CA LEU A 219 2.90 -6.03 0.25
C LEU A 219 2.45 -5.03 -0.82
N ALA A 220 2.63 -3.74 -0.57
CA ALA A 220 2.53 -2.70 -1.57
C ALA A 220 3.90 -2.02 -1.71
N VAL A 221 4.65 -2.39 -2.73
CA VAL A 221 6.06 -2.04 -2.92
C VAL A 221 6.28 -1.21 -4.18
N GLY A 222 7.23 -0.28 -4.10
CA GLY A 222 7.68 0.50 -5.25
C GLY A 222 9.19 0.36 -5.43
N ARG A 223 9.95 1.27 -4.82
CA ARG A 223 11.40 1.48 -5.02
C ARG A 223 12.26 0.23 -4.82
N ASN A 224 11.95 -0.62 -3.88
CA ASN A 224 12.68 -1.87 -3.67
C ASN A 224 12.59 -2.85 -4.86
N VAL A 225 11.58 -2.67 -5.74
CA VAL A 225 11.44 -3.47 -6.96
C VAL A 225 11.95 -2.70 -8.18
N TRP A 226 11.36 -1.55 -8.50
CA TRP A 226 11.67 -0.90 -9.77
C TRP A 226 13.02 -0.15 -9.80
N GLN A 227 13.66 0.10 -8.64
CA GLN A 227 15.06 0.54 -8.54
C GLN A 227 16.05 -0.63 -8.45
N HIS A 228 15.56 -1.87 -8.36
CA HIS A 228 16.43 -3.04 -8.31
C HIS A 228 17.15 -3.25 -9.66
N GLU A 229 18.38 -3.76 -9.63
CA GLU A 229 19.15 -4.05 -10.84
C GLU A 229 18.40 -5.07 -11.73
N ASP A 230 17.87 -6.13 -11.10
CA ASP A 230 17.00 -7.13 -11.71
C ASP A 230 15.63 -7.14 -10.99
N PRO A 231 14.65 -6.33 -11.44
CA PRO A 231 13.34 -6.24 -10.80
C PRO A 231 12.53 -7.54 -10.80
N LEU A 232 12.74 -8.40 -11.82
CA LEU A 232 12.01 -9.66 -11.93
C LEU A 232 12.54 -10.70 -10.94
N LYS A 233 13.84 -10.69 -10.67
CA LYS A 233 14.45 -11.51 -9.61
C LYS A 233 13.89 -11.11 -8.24
N MET A 234 13.83 -9.81 -7.94
CA MET A 234 13.22 -9.33 -6.71
C MET A 234 11.74 -9.71 -6.62
N ALA A 235 10.97 -9.55 -7.71
CA ALA A 235 9.57 -9.96 -7.76
C ALA A 235 9.39 -11.45 -7.48
N SER A 236 10.23 -12.32 -8.03
CA SER A 236 10.22 -13.77 -7.77
C SER A 236 10.48 -14.10 -6.30
N ALA A 237 11.48 -13.47 -5.68
CA ALA A 237 11.76 -13.65 -4.25
C ALA A 237 10.59 -13.20 -3.36
N LEU A 238 9.94 -12.10 -3.72
CA LEU A 238 8.75 -11.61 -3.02
C LEU A 238 7.56 -12.58 -3.16
N GLN A 239 7.35 -13.15 -4.35
CA GLN A 239 6.31 -14.16 -4.57
C GLN A 239 6.50 -15.38 -3.68
N GLU A 240 7.72 -15.87 -3.52
CA GLU A 240 8.02 -17.00 -2.65
C GLU A 240 7.63 -16.71 -1.19
N ILE A 241 7.92 -15.51 -0.70
CA ILE A 241 7.58 -15.11 0.66
C ILE A 241 6.07 -14.93 0.84
N ILE A 242 5.42 -14.25 -0.12
CA ILE A 242 4.02 -13.83 0.04
C ILE A 242 3.04 -14.97 -0.23
N PHE A 243 3.28 -15.77 -1.29
CA PHE A 243 2.30 -16.76 -1.75
C PHE A 243 2.63 -18.20 -1.32
N ASN A 244 3.88 -18.49 -0.93
CA ASN A 244 4.30 -19.82 -0.48
C ASN A 244 4.50 -19.90 1.04
N ALA A 245 4.22 -18.82 1.79
CA ALA A 245 4.20 -18.86 3.24
C ALA A 245 3.16 -19.90 3.69
N ARG A 246 3.60 -20.96 4.38
CA ARG A 246 2.69 -21.93 5.00
C ARG A 246 1.84 -21.18 6.00
N GLU A 247 0.52 -21.38 5.96
CA GLU A 247 -0.37 -20.92 7.01
C GLU A 247 0.16 -21.43 8.35
N VAL A 248 0.59 -20.52 9.20
CA VAL A 248 0.87 -20.84 10.61
C VAL A 248 -0.49 -21.12 11.22
N GLY A 249 -0.79 -22.42 11.39
CA GLY A 249 -2.09 -22.89 11.86
C GLY A 249 -2.46 -22.21 13.18
N THR A 250 -3.49 -21.41 13.15
CA THR A 250 -4.25 -21.01 14.34
C THR A 250 -4.98 -22.24 14.84
N GLY A 251 -4.27 -23.06 15.61
CA GLY A 251 -4.88 -24.14 16.37
C GLY A 251 -5.79 -23.58 17.46
N HIS A 252 -7.00 -23.22 17.09
CA HIS A 252 -8.08 -23.10 18.06
C HIS A 252 -8.57 -24.52 18.33
N GLN A 253 -7.98 -25.15 19.34
CA GLN A 253 -8.61 -26.27 20.01
C GLN A 253 -9.88 -25.75 20.71
N SER A 254 -11.01 -26.03 20.10
CA SER A 254 -12.30 -26.00 20.78
C SER A 254 -12.31 -27.12 21.82
N ALA A 255 -11.94 -26.79 23.05
CA ALA A 255 -12.27 -27.63 24.21
C ALA A 255 -13.74 -27.37 24.60
N VAL A 256 -14.65 -28.13 24.03
CA VAL A 256 -15.94 -28.37 24.64
C VAL A 256 -15.73 -29.51 25.63
N ALA A 257 -15.82 -29.21 26.89
CA ALA A 257 -15.98 -30.21 27.94
C ALA A 257 -17.28 -29.94 28.70
N HIS A 258 -18.16 -30.93 28.67
CA HIS A 258 -19.29 -31.31 29.52
C HIS A 258 -19.81 -30.35 30.58
#